data_d97411e05b4ee15e3a9e05f8e8ab39a3
#
_entry.id   d97411e05b4ee15e3a9e05f8e8ab39a3
#
_cell.length_a   1.000
_cell.length_b   1.000
_cell.length_c   1.000
_cell.angle_alpha   90.00
_cell.angle_beta   90.00
_cell.angle_gamma   90.00
#
_symmetry.space_group_name_H-M   'P 1'
#
loop_
_entity.id
_entity.type
_entity.pdbx_description
1 polymer ?
#
loop_
_entity_poly.entity_id
_entity_poly.type
_entity_poly.pdbx_seq_one_letter_code
_entity_poly.pdbx_strand_id
1 'polypeptide(L)'
;QRQMCIRDRGGTILGTSRQPFKLMRVPDKDGIDKVEAMKHTYHKLHLDCLVILGGNGTHKTANLLREEGLNVVTLPKTIDNDLWGTDMTFGFQSAVDIATDTIDRIHTTATSHSRVFIIEVMGHKVGHVTLHAGIAGGADIILLPEIPYDIKAIKNVIDKRTQAGKRFTILAVAEGAISKEDAKLKKKEYKEKLANRKYPSIAYELAEQIEKETDKEVRITVPGHTQRGGTPCAYDRVFATRVGAKAAELILNEEYGYMVAMRNGETVKVPLEEVAGKLKYVDPNCGLIKEARTIGISFGDEV
;
A
#
# COMPACT_ATOMS: atom_id res chain seq x y z
N GLN A 1 -30.51 1.37 -13.47
CA GLN A 1 -29.48 2.35 -13.94
C GLN A 1 -28.54 2.82 -12.81
N ARG A 2 -29.02 3.06 -11.58
CA ARG A 2 -28.13 3.46 -10.46
C ARG A 2 -27.16 2.38 -10.02
N GLN A 3 -27.50 1.10 -10.11
CA GLN A 3 -26.62 0.00 -9.71
C GLN A 3 -25.40 -0.16 -10.64
N MET A 4 -25.53 0.14 -11.93
CA MET A 4 -24.39 0.13 -12.85
C MET A 4 -23.39 1.26 -12.55
N CYS A 5 -23.86 2.45 -12.17
CA CYS A 5 -22.97 3.56 -11.79
C CYS A 5 -22.14 3.33 -10.55
N ILE A 6 -22.54 2.42 -9.65
CA ILE A 6 -21.77 2.10 -8.42
C ILE A 6 -20.51 1.30 -8.75
N ARG A 7 -20.56 0.43 -9.76
CA ARG A 7 -19.41 -0.40 -10.19
C ARG A 7 -18.28 0.43 -10.83
N ASP A 8 -18.63 1.57 -11.38
CA ASP A 8 -17.69 2.44 -12.09
C ASP A 8 -17.06 3.52 -11.22
N ARG A 9 -17.49 3.61 -9.94
CA ARG A 9 -16.99 4.60 -9.00
C ARG A 9 -15.97 4.00 -8.05
N GLY A 10 -14.85 4.69 -7.90
CA GLY A 10 -13.94 4.49 -6.78
C GLY A 10 -14.50 5.06 -5.48
N GLY A 11 -13.80 4.81 -4.38
CA GLY A 11 -14.21 5.27 -3.06
C GLY A 11 -15.34 4.45 -2.45
N THR A 12 -16.17 5.06 -1.62
CA THR A 12 -17.30 4.43 -0.92
C THR A 12 -18.55 5.30 -0.94
N ILE A 13 -19.71 4.68 -1.15
CA ILE A 13 -21.02 5.33 -1.04
C ILE A 13 -21.50 5.47 0.41
N LEU A 14 -20.87 4.74 1.34
CA LEU A 14 -21.24 4.71 2.77
C LEU A 14 -20.52 5.80 3.58
N GLY A 15 -19.57 6.49 2.96
CA GLY A 15 -18.63 7.34 3.69
C GLY A 15 -17.62 6.51 4.48
N THR A 16 -16.67 7.20 5.10
CA THR A 16 -15.64 6.56 5.93
C THR A 16 -15.15 7.52 7.00
N SER A 17 -14.77 6.99 8.15
CA SER A 17 -14.07 7.74 9.17
C SER A 17 -12.83 6.97 9.64
N ARG A 18 -11.81 7.70 10.06
CA ARG A 18 -10.61 7.08 10.61
C ARG A 18 -10.73 6.97 12.13
N GLN A 19 -10.97 5.75 12.60
CA GLN A 19 -10.96 5.42 14.03
C GLN A 19 -9.69 4.60 14.33
N PRO A 20 -8.69 5.19 15.01
CA PRO A 20 -7.47 4.45 15.37
C PRO A 20 -7.79 3.30 16.33
N PHE A 21 -7.36 2.08 15.99
CA PHE A 21 -7.60 0.89 16.83
C PHE A 21 -7.20 1.09 18.30
N LYS A 22 -6.09 1.77 18.54
CA LYS A 22 -5.60 2.06 19.90
C LYS A 22 -6.56 2.91 20.76
N LEU A 23 -7.45 3.65 20.10
CA LEU A 23 -8.42 4.53 20.76
C LEU A 23 -9.82 3.92 20.85
N MET A 24 -10.01 2.68 20.42
CA MET A 24 -11.33 2.03 20.43
C MET A 24 -11.87 1.83 21.85
N ARG A 25 -11.00 1.45 22.80
CA ARG A 25 -11.34 1.25 24.21
C ARG A 25 -11.02 2.45 25.10
N VAL A 26 -10.62 3.57 24.50
CA VAL A 26 -10.39 4.83 25.24
C VAL A 26 -11.64 5.68 25.10
N PRO A 27 -12.32 6.02 26.20
CA PRO A 27 -13.46 6.91 26.17
C PRO A 27 -13.12 8.22 25.45
N ASP A 28 -14.07 8.74 24.70
CA ASP A 28 -13.91 10.04 24.06
C ASP A 28 -14.09 11.21 25.06
N LYS A 29 -14.14 12.45 24.54
CA LYS A 29 -14.29 13.64 25.39
C LYS A 29 -15.61 13.68 26.17
N ASP A 30 -16.61 12.96 25.68
CA ASP A 30 -17.94 12.84 26.28
C ASP A 30 -18.07 11.58 27.17
N GLY A 31 -16.97 10.87 27.40
CA GLY A 31 -16.91 9.66 28.21
C GLY A 31 -17.47 8.41 27.54
N ILE A 32 -17.69 8.46 26.21
CA ILE A 32 -18.30 7.35 25.47
C ILE A 32 -17.26 6.28 25.12
N ASP A 33 -17.46 5.05 25.56
CA ASP A 33 -16.75 3.88 25.06
C ASP A 33 -17.29 3.53 23.66
N LYS A 34 -16.40 3.61 22.65
CA LYS A 34 -16.78 3.39 21.26
C LYS A 34 -17.18 1.94 20.96
N VAL A 35 -16.59 0.97 21.67
CA VAL A 35 -16.93 -0.46 21.50
C VAL A 35 -18.33 -0.69 22.01
N GLU A 36 -18.65 -0.20 23.21
CA GLU A 36 -20.00 -0.33 23.78
C GLU A 36 -21.04 0.44 22.94
N ALA A 37 -20.69 1.61 22.44
CA ALA A 37 -21.58 2.36 21.53
C ALA A 37 -21.88 1.60 20.22
N MET A 38 -20.85 0.92 19.64
CA MET A 38 -21.03 0.08 18.47
C MET A 38 -21.92 -1.16 18.77
N LYS A 39 -21.68 -1.83 19.89
CA LYS A 39 -22.53 -2.95 20.36
C LYS A 39 -23.97 -2.52 20.56
N HIS A 40 -24.16 -1.41 21.27
CA HIS A 40 -25.51 -0.86 21.48
C HIS A 40 -26.22 -0.57 20.15
N THR A 41 -25.52 0.07 19.20
CA THR A 41 -26.08 0.38 17.88
C THR A 41 -26.40 -0.89 17.09
N TYR A 42 -25.51 -1.89 17.11
CA TYR A 42 -25.73 -3.18 16.48
C TYR A 42 -27.03 -3.83 16.94
N HIS A 43 -27.22 -3.94 18.26
CA HIS A 43 -28.41 -4.53 18.83
C HIS A 43 -29.66 -3.66 18.62
N LYS A 44 -29.55 -2.34 18.77
CA LYS A 44 -30.65 -1.40 18.55
C LYS A 44 -31.23 -1.45 17.13
N LEU A 45 -30.33 -1.65 16.14
CA LEU A 45 -30.74 -1.77 14.74
C LEU A 45 -31.09 -3.20 14.32
N HIS A 46 -31.07 -4.16 15.25
CA HIS A 46 -31.35 -5.58 15.00
C HIS A 46 -30.51 -6.12 13.83
N LEU A 47 -29.22 -5.80 13.83
CA LEU A 47 -28.30 -6.30 12.77
C LEU A 47 -27.94 -7.75 13.08
N ASP A 48 -27.95 -8.60 12.05
CA ASP A 48 -27.48 -9.98 12.11
C ASP A 48 -25.98 -10.13 11.92
N CYS A 49 -25.39 -9.23 11.13
CA CYS A 49 -23.97 -9.25 10.82
C CYS A 49 -23.47 -7.85 10.40
N LEU A 50 -22.19 -7.56 10.64
CA LEU A 50 -21.48 -6.41 10.07
C LEU A 50 -20.56 -6.89 8.94
N VAL A 51 -20.76 -6.34 7.74
CA VAL A 51 -19.81 -6.50 6.64
C VAL A 51 -18.86 -5.33 6.64
N ILE A 52 -17.58 -5.58 6.93
CA ILE A 52 -16.60 -4.54 7.18
C ILE A 52 -15.52 -4.54 6.08
N LEU A 53 -15.42 -3.43 5.34
CA LEU A 53 -14.48 -3.26 4.23
C LEU A 53 -13.34 -2.34 4.67
N GLY A 54 -12.11 -2.80 4.58
CA GLY A 54 -10.97 -1.95 4.93
C GLY A 54 -9.61 -2.62 4.89
N GLY A 55 -8.60 -1.88 5.34
CA GLY A 55 -7.21 -2.32 5.45
C GLY A 55 -6.88 -2.92 6.83
N ASN A 56 -5.60 -3.03 7.13
CA ASN A 56 -5.08 -3.67 8.35
C ASN A 56 -5.67 -3.11 9.66
N GLY A 57 -5.78 -1.78 9.78
CA GLY A 57 -6.39 -1.15 10.97
C GLY A 57 -7.85 -1.53 11.15
N THR A 58 -8.60 -1.61 10.08
CA THR A 58 -10.02 -2.01 10.07
C THR A 58 -10.20 -3.46 10.49
N HIS A 59 -9.33 -4.38 10.01
CA HIS A 59 -9.36 -5.79 10.40
C HIS A 59 -9.06 -5.99 11.89
N LYS A 60 -8.19 -5.17 12.48
CA LYS A 60 -7.98 -5.17 13.95
C LYS A 60 -9.23 -4.79 14.71
N THR A 61 -9.93 -3.75 14.26
CA THR A 61 -11.20 -3.32 14.86
C THR A 61 -12.29 -4.38 14.65
N ALA A 62 -12.38 -4.99 13.47
CA ALA A 62 -13.32 -6.06 13.20
C ALA A 62 -13.08 -7.28 14.10
N ASN A 63 -11.82 -7.66 14.30
CA ASN A 63 -11.48 -8.76 15.22
C ASN A 63 -11.85 -8.43 16.68
N LEU A 64 -11.62 -7.18 17.11
CA LEU A 64 -12.07 -6.71 18.43
C LEU A 64 -13.60 -6.84 18.58
N LEU A 65 -14.38 -6.41 17.59
CA LEU A 65 -15.84 -6.53 17.63
C LEU A 65 -16.29 -8.01 17.63
N ARG A 66 -15.58 -8.89 16.91
CA ARG A 66 -15.80 -10.34 16.98
C ARG A 66 -15.57 -10.87 18.40
N GLU A 67 -14.48 -10.48 19.06
CA GLU A 67 -14.16 -10.86 20.45
C GLU A 67 -15.21 -10.34 21.44
N GLU A 68 -15.87 -9.24 21.13
CA GLU A 68 -17.00 -8.69 21.88
C GLU A 68 -18.36 -9.37 21.56
N GLY A 69 -18.34 -10.43 20.75
CA GLY A 69 -19.52 -11.26 20.46
C GLY A 69 -20.38 -10.77 19.29
N LEU A 70 -19.89 -9.83 18.47
CA LEU A 70 -20.61 -9.41 17.27
C LEU A 70 -20.30 -10.31 16.07
N ASN A 71 -21.30 -10.60 15.26
CA ASN A 71 -21.12 -11.28 13.99
C ASN A 71 -20.49 -10.34 12.97
N VAL A 72 -19.30 -10.70 12.46
CA VAL A 72 -18.57 -9.88 11.50
C VAL A 72 -18.05 -10.73 10.34
N VAL A 73 -18.09 -10.18 9.13
CA VAL A 73 -17.41 -10.69 7.93
C VAL A 73 -16.63 -9.52 7.34
N THR A 74 -15.37 -9.73 6.96
CA THR A 74 -14.54 -8.64 6.42
C THR A 74 -14.08 -8.87 5.00
N LEU A 75 -13.84 -7.78 4.29
CA LEU A 75 -13.36 -7.75 2.91
C LEU A 75 -12.07 -6.94 2.80
N PRO A 76 -11.07 -7.42 2.03
CA PRO A 76 -9.73 -6.86 1.96
C PRO A 76 -9.67 -5.62 1.06
N LYS A 77 -10.10 -4.45 1.55
CA LYS A 77 -10.13 -3.18 0.82
C LYS A 77 -8.95 -2.29 1.20
N THR A 78 -7.89 -2.34 0.44
CA THR A 78 -6.73 -1.43 0.54
C THR A 78 -5.96 -1.40 -0.77
N ILE A 79 -5.33 -0.26 -1.07
CA ILE A 79 -4.41 -0.16 -2.22
C ILE A 79 -3.05 -0.78 -1.90
N ASP A 80 -2.69 -0.93 -0.62
CA ASP A 80 -1.33 -1.28 -0.20
C ASP A 80 -1.01 -2.77 -0.39
N ASN A 81 -2.01 -3.62 -0.57
CA ASN A 81 -1.88 -5.09 -0.65
C ASN A 81 -1.13 -5.69 0.55
N ASP A 82 -1.30 -5.10 1.73
CA ASP A 82 -0.56 -5.38 2.96
C ASP A 82 -1.25 -6.33 3.93
N LEU A 83 -2.41 -6.90 3.55
CA LEU A 83 -3.18 -7.79 4.40
C LEU A 83 -2.65 -9.22 4.35
N TRP A 84 -2.34 -9.76 5.53
CA TRP A 84 -1.98 -11.16 5.66
C TRP A 84 -3.17 -12.08 5.32
N GLY A 85 -2.87 -13.22 4.72
CA GLY A 85 -3.88 -14.26 4.45
C GLY A 85 -4.60 -14.13 3.10
N THR A 86 -4.31 -13.09 2.33
CA THR A 86 -4.83 -12.93 0.96
C THR A 86 -3.72 -12.63 -0.04
N ASP A 87 -3.81 -13.17 -1.24
CA ASP A 87 -2.87 -12.86 -2.31
C ASP A 87 -3.05 -11.42 -2.82
N MET A 88 -4.29 -10.95 -2.85
CA MET A 88 -4.66 -9.68 -3.44
C MET A 88 -5.68 -8.93 -2.57
N THR A 89 -5.61 -7.59 -2.62
CA THR A 89 -6.63 -6.70 -2.05
C THR A 89 -7.26 -5.87 -3.17
N PHE A 90 -8.57 -5.58 -3.09
CA PHE A 90 -9.19 -4.75 -4.12
C PHE A 90 -8.89 -3.26 -3.89
N GLY A 91 -8.58 -2.57 -4.96
CA GLY A 91 -8.00 -1.23 -5.02
C GLY A 91 -6.50 -1.23 -5.32
N PHE A 92 -5.80 -2.35 -5.09
CA PHE A 92 -4.38 -2.46 -5.36
C PHE A 92 -4.05 -2.32 -6.86
N GLN A 93 -4.72 -3.09 -7.71
CA GLN A 93 -4.43 -3.07 -9.14
C GLN A 93 -4.74 -1.70 -9.76
N SER A 94 -5.83 -1.06 -9.36
CA SER A 94 -6.16 0.30 -9.80
C SER A 94 -5.10 1.32 -9.38
N ALA A 95 -4.53 1.18 -8.18
CA ALA A 95 -3.46 2.06 -7.72
C ALA A 95 -2.14 1.81 -8.48
N VAL A 96 -1.83 0.56 -8.80
CA VAL A 96 -0.69 0.20 -9.66
C VAL A 96 -0.83 0.84 -11.03
N ASP A 97 -2.02 0.77 -11.66
CA ASP A 97 -2.27 1.36 -12.97
C ASP A 97 -2.03 2.88 -12.96
N ILE A 98 -2.52 3.59 -11.94
CA ILE A 98 -2.32 5.04 -11.79
C ILE A 98 -0.85 5.40 -11.55
N ALA A 99 -0.16 4.63 -10.71
CA ALA A 99 1.27 4.84 -10.45
C ALA A 99 2.09 4.57 -11.71
N THR A 100 1.76 3.54 -12.48
CA THR A 100 2.40 3.21 -13.77
C THR A 100 2.17 4.32 -14.79
N ASP A 101 0.93 4.82 -14.97
CA ASP A 101 0.64 5.95 -15.87
C ASP A 101 1.46 7.19 -15.48
N THR A 102 1.68 7.42 -14.19
CA THR A 102 2.55 8.52 -13.73
C THR A 102 4.00 8.31 -14.17
N ILE A 103 4.54 7.11 -14.02
CA ILE A 103 5.91 6.78 -14.45
C ILE A 103 6.05 6.92 -15.96
N ASP A 104 5.10 6.42 -16.74
CA ASP A 104 5.08 6.51 -18.20
C ASP A 104 5.09 7.97 -18.69
N ARG A 105 4.32 8.85 -18.05
CA ARG A 105 4.33 10.30 -18.34
C ARG A 105 5.68 10.93 -18.05
N ILE A 106 6.37 10.51 -16.98
CA ILE A 106 7.71 10.96 -16.68
C ILE A 106 8.72 10.45 -17.70
N HIS A 107 8.58 9.21 -18.17
CA HIS A 107 9.46 8.69 -19.24
C HIS A 107 9.49 9.59 -20.48
N THR A 108 8.32 10.05 -20.93
CA THR A 108 8.23 10.89 -22.13
C THR A 108 8.95 12.23 -21.98
N THR A 109 8.87 12.86 -20.81
CA THR A 109 9.61 14.10 -20.54
C THR A 109 11.09 13.87 -20.21
N ALA A 110 11.42 12.74 -19.57
CA ALA A 110 12.79 12.38 -19.19
C ALA A 110 13.71 12.23 -20.39
N THR A 111 13.22 11.71 -21.51
CA THR A 111 14.00 11.55 -22.75
C THR A 111 14.58 12.87 -23.27
N SER A 112 13.96 14.00 -22.95
CA SER A 112 14.40 15.35 -23.38
C SER A 112 15.44 15.98 -22.46
N HIS A 113 15.72 15.36 -21.30
CA HIS A 113 16.58 15.95 -20.26
C HIS A 113 17.53 14.94 -19.66
N SER A 114 18.76 15.36 -19.36
CA SER A 114 19.78 14.53 -18.70
C SER A 114 19.68 14.65 -17.18
N ARG A 115 18.58 14.11 -16.60
CA ARG A 115 18.21 14.27 -15.18
C ARG A 115 17.91 12.95 -14.50
N VAL A 116 17.85 13.00 -13.18
CA VAL A 116 17.30 11.94 -12.33
C VAL A 116 15.86 12.31 -11.97
N PHE A 117 14.95 11.37 -12.12
CA PHE A 117 13.54 11.54 -11.76
C PHE A 117 13.16 10.59 -10.63
N ILE A 118 12.60 11.14 -9.56
CA ILE A 118 12.09 10.37 -8.42
C ILE A 118 10.56 10.43 -8.45
N ILE A 119 9.92 9.28 -8.49
CA ILE A 119 8.47 9.14 -8.36
C ILE A 119 8.19 8.46 -7.02
N GLU A 120 7.59 9.19 -6.06
CA GLU A 120 7.22 8.64 -4.76
C GLU A 120 5.85 7.99 -4.84
N VAL A 121 5.80 6.69 -4.55
CA VAL A 121 4.61 5.85 -4.66
C VAL A 121 4.09 5.49 -3.27
N MET A 122 2.78 5.55 -3.08
CA MET A 122 2.11 5.13 -1.85
C MET A 122 2.26 3.62 -1.60
N GLY A 123 2.04 3.18 -0.39
CA GLY A 123 2.12 1.77 0.03
C GLY A 123 2.34 1.64 1.55
N HIS A 124 2.38 2.76 2.25
CA HIS A 124 2.57 2.86 3.69
C HIS A 124 3.85 2.15 4.17
N LYS A 125 3.75 0.91 4.66
CA LYS A 125 4.88 0.14 5.24
C LYS A 125 5.39 -0.97 4.35
N VAL A 126 4.77 -1.15 3.19
CA VAL A 126 5.09 -2.24 2.26
C VAL A 126 5.31 -1.70 0.86
N GLY A 127 6.11 -2.41 0.08
CA GLY A 127 6.55 -1.97 -1.24
C GLY A 127 5.74 -2.53 -2.42
N HIS A 128 4.62 -3.20 -2.20
CA HIS A 128 3.90 -3.89 -3.28
C HIS A 128 3.50 -2.98 -4.46
N VAL A 129 2.91 -1.81 -4.19
CA VAL A 129 2.49 -0.88 -5.26
C VAL A 129 3.71 -0.40 -6.03
N THR A 130 4.75 0.03 -5.29
CA THR A 130 5.99 0.55 -5.89
C THR A 130 6.71 -0.50 -6.73
N LEU A 131 6.78 -1.75 -6.24
CA LEU A 131 7.40 -2.85 -6.98
C LEU A 131 6.72 -3.10 -8.32
N HIS A 132 5.39 -3.25 -8.30
CA HIS A 132 4.62 -3.54 -9.52
C HIS A 132 4.63 -2.35 -10.49
N ALA A 133 4.36 -1.14 -9.99
CA ALA A 133 4.36 0.05 -10.83
C ALA A 133 5.76 0.39 -11.38
N GLY A 134 6.81 0.20 -10.56
CA GLY A 134 8.18 0.45 -10.99
C GLY A 134 8.64 -0.51 -12.09
N ILE A 135 8.29 -1.79 -11.98
CA ILE A 135 8.58 -2.77 -13.05
C ILE A 135 7.76 -2.45 -14.30
N ALA A 136 6.45 -2.25 -14.15
CA ALA A 136 5.54 -1.99 -15.26
C ALA A 136 5.89 -0.70 -16.01
N GLY A 137 6.24 0.38 -15.30
CA GLY A 137 6.63 1.67 -15.85
C GLY A 137 8.12 1.75 -16.24
N GLY A 138 8.90 0.66 -16.12
CA GLY A 138 10.30 0.62 -16.56
C GLY A 138 11.22 1.52 -15.73
N ALA A 139 11.03 1.61 -14.42
CA ALA A 139 11.96 2.30 -13.54
C ALA A 139 13.34 1.60 -13.53
N ASP A 140 14.39 2.37 -13.47
CA ASP A 140 15.77 1.87 -13.43
C ASP A 140 16.18 1.45 -12.02
N ILE A 141 15.61 2.11 -11.02
CA ILE A 141 15.83 1.85 -9.59
C ILE A 141 14.47 1.80 -8.90
N ILE A 142 14.25 0.78 -8.07
CA ILE A 142 13.05 0.63 -7.26
C ILE A 142 13.46 0.53 -5.79
N LEU A 143 13.01 1.47 -4.95
CA LEU A 143 13.33 1.48 -3.52
C LEU A 143 12.11 1.06 -2.70
N LEU A 144 12.29 0.00 -1.89
CA LEU A 144 11.23 -0.63 -1.09
C LEU A 144 11.54 -0.54 0.41
N PRO A 145 10.52 -0.51 1.28
CA PRO A 145 10.74 -0.58 2.74
C PRO A 145 11.44 -1.86 3.18
N GLU A 146 11.21 -2.96 2.45
CA GLU A 146 11.73 -4.29 2.76
C GLU A 146 13.19 -4.50 2.35
N ILE A 147 13.71 -3.61 1.49
CA ILE A 147 15.11 -3.66 1.01
C ILE A 147 15.75 -2.31 1.31
N PRO A 148 16.43 -2.18 2.47
CA PRO A 148 17.09 -0.92 2.84
C PRO A 148 18.15 -0.50 1.82
N TYR A 149 18.04 0.74 1.33
CA TYR A 149 18.92 1.27 0.29
C TYR A 149 20.22 1.85 0.86
N ASP A 150 21.24 1.89 -0.01
CA ASP A 150 22.51 2.59 0.20
C ASP A 150 22.66 3.68 -0.88
N ILE A 151 22.89 4.92 -0.48
CA ILE A 151 23.05 6.04 -1.42
C ILE A 151 24.21 5.81 -2.39
N LYS A 152 25.27 5.11 -1.95
CA LYS A 152 26.40 4.76 -2.81
C LYS A 152 26.01 3.77 -3.90
N ALA A 153 25.13 2.81 -3.59
CA ALA A 153 24.61 1.89 -4.59
C ALA A 153 23.78 2.63 -5.64
N ILE A 154 22.92 3.55 -5.22
CA ILE A 154 22.13 4.40 -6.12
C ILE A 154 23.06 5.22 -7.04
N LYS A 155 24.08 5.88 -6.45
CA LYS A 155 25.09 6.63 -7.20
C LYS A 155 25.77 5.76 -8.26
N ASN A 156 26.22 4.56 -7.88
CA ASN A 156 26.89 3.65 -8.81
C ASN A 156 26.01 3.28 -10.01
N VAL A 157 24.72 3.07 -9.79
CA VAL A 157 23.77 2.80 -10.89
C VAL A 157 23.64 4.02 -11.81
N ILE A 158 23.49 5.22 -11.26
CA ILE A 158 23.39 6.47 -12.02
C ILE A 158 24.66 6.68 -12.87
N ASP A 159 25.83 6.48 -12.27
CA ASP A 159 27.13 6.64 -12.94
C ASP A 159 27.30 5.61 -14.08
N LYS A 160 27.05 4.32 -13.81
CA LYS A 160 27.11 3.26 -14.83
C LYS A 160 26.16 3.55 -16.00
N ARG A 161 24.95 4.01 -15.73
CA ARG A 161 23.99 4.39 -16.77
C ARG A 161 24.48 5.57 -17.60
N THR A 162 25.03 6.59 -16.94
CA THR A 162 25.62 7.76 -17.62
C THR A 162 26.79 7.36 -18.51
N GLN A 163 27.69 6.50 -18.02
CA GLN A 163 28.82 5.97 -18.81
C GLN A 163 28.33 5.12 -20.00
N ALA A 164 27.23 4.41 -19.87
CA ALA A 164 26.60 3.67 -20.95
C ALA A 164 25.78 4.56 -21.92
N GLY A 165 25.89 5.88 -21.81
CA GLY A 165 25.20 6.84 -22.70
C GLY A 165 23.73 7.04 -22.42
N LYS A 166 23.21 6.52 -21.31
CA LYS A 166 21.82 6.76 -20.88
C LYS A 166 21.68 8.17 -20.31
N ARG A 167 20.77 8.96 -20.86
CA ARG A 167 20.65 10.38 -20.52
C ARG A 167 19.93 10.63 -19.20
N PHE A 168 19.00 9.77 -18.79
CA PHE A 168 18.19 9.94 -17.59
C PHE A 168 18.15 8.66 -16.75
N THR A 169 17.72 8.79 -15.51
CA THR A 169 17.45 7.67 -14.60
C THR A 169 16.14 7.90 -13.88
N ILE A 170 15.28 6.89 -13.84
CA ILE A 170 13.99 6.93 -13.16
C ILE A 170 14.04 6.05 -11.91
N LEU A 171 13.70 6.65 -10.76
CA LEU A 171 13.56 5.97 -9.49
C LEU A 171 12.08 5.91 -9.11
N ALA A 172 11.54 4.70 -8.91
CA ALA A 172 10.28 4.48 -8.22
C ALA A 172 10.57 4.24 -6.73
N VAL A 173 10.08 5.10 -5.86
CA VAL A 173 10.42 5.10 -4.43
C VAL A 173 9.17 4.91 -3.59
N ALA A 174 9.10 3.85 -2.79
CA ALA A 174 8.02 3.68 -1.84
C ALA A 174 8.08 4.78 -0.76
N GLU A 175 6.94 5.34 -0.37
CA GLU A 175 6.86 6.36 0.71
C GLU A 175 7.46 5.88 2.05
N GLY A 176 7.52 4.57 2.25
CA GLY A 176 8.11 3.92 3.41
C GLY A 176 9.55 3.41 3.20
N ALA A 177 10.20 3.72 2.08
CA ALA A 177 11.58 3.30 1.82
C ALA A 177 12.52 3.81 2.93
N ILE A 178 13.53 3.02 3.26
CA ILE A 178 14.44 3.29 4.39
C ILE A 178 15.89 3.05 3.97
N SER A 179 16.81 3.89 4.44
CA SER A 179 18.23 3.68 4.23
C SER A 179 18.79 2.55 5.09
N LYS A 180 19.92 1.96 4.69
CA LYS A 180 20.64 0.98 5.51
C LYS A 180 21.05 1.53 6.89
N GLU A 181 21.29 2.83 6.97
CA GLU A 181 21.64 3.52 8.22
C GLU A 181 20.44 3.61 9.14
N ASP A 182 19.30 4.04 8.61
CA ASP A 182 18.08 4.18 9.37
C ASP A 182 17.46 2.84 9.78
N ALA A 183 17.66 1.80 8.98
CA ALA A 183 17.23 0.45 9.31
C ALA A 183 17.93 -0.13 10.57
N LYS A 184 19.10 0.42 10.96
CA LYS A 184 19.81 0.05 12.19
C LYS A 184 19.28 0.73 13.45
N LEU A 185 18.48 1.81 13.30
CA LEU A 185 17.91 2.55 14.41
C LEU A 185 16.85 1.75 15.17
N LYS A 186 16.78 1.92 16.47
CA LYS A 186 15.67 1.38 17.25
C LYS A 186 14.36 2.05 16.83
N LYS A 187 13.26 1.33 16.94
CA LYS A 187 11.92 1.81 16.52
C LYS A 187 11.54 3.16 17.13
N LYS A 188 11.97 3.47 18.34
CA LYS A 188 11.72 4.76 19.00
C LYS A 188 12.52 5.87 18.34
N GLU A 189 13.83 5.67 18.16
CA GLU A 189 14.77 6.60 17.53
C GLU A 189 14.34 6.92 16.08
N TYR A 190 13.96 5.90 15.32
CA TYR A 190 13.45 6.09 13.94
C TYR A 190 12.16 6.91 13.92
N LYS A 191 11.24 6.69 14.88
CA LYS A 191 10.01 7.50 14.98
C LYS A 191 10.32 8.96 15.35
N GLU A 192 11.26 9.20 16.24
CA GLU A 192 11.71 10.55 16.61
C GLU A 192 12.37 11.24 15.40
N LYS A 193 13.23 10.52 14.65
CA LYS A 193 13.80 11.02 13.39
C LYS A 193 12.71 11.41 12.39
N LEU A 194 11.69 10.56 12.19
CA LEU A 194 10.58 10.85 11.29
C LEU A 194 9.75 12.05 11.74
N ALA A 195 9.50 12.21 13.05
CA ALA A 195 8.76 13.34 13.61
C ALA A 195 9.49 14.67 13.42
N ASN A 196 10.83 14.64 13.43
CA ASN A 196 11.71 15.81 13.26
C ASN A 196 12.27 15.92 11.82
N ARG A 197 11.70 15.19 10.86
CA ARG A 197 12.18 15.20 9.47
C ARG A 197 12.11 16.60 8.88
N LYS A 198 13.23 17.08 8.30
CA LYS A 198 13.34 18.35 7.61
C LYS A 198 12.49 18.40 6.33
N TYR A 199 12.33 17.25 5.68
CA TYR A 199 11.68 17.13 4.37
C TYR A 199 10.24 16.61 4.50
N PRO A 200 9.33 17.03 3.60
CA PRO A 200 7.94 16.58 3.62
C PRO A 200 7.79 15.07 3.35
N SER A 201 8.73 14.47 2.62
CA SER A 201 8.72 13.04 2.30
C SER A 201 10.11 12.49 1.98
N ILE A 202 10.23 11.17 1.79
CA ILE A 202 11.49 10.50 1.46
C ILE A 202 12.06 10.94 0.11
N ALA A 203 11.23 11.26 -0.88
CA ALA A 203 11.68 11.67 -2.19
C ALA A 203 12.52 12.95 -2.15
N TYR A 204 12.15 13.91 -1.27
CA TYR A 204 12.91 15.16 -1.11
C TYR A 204 14.24 14.95 -0.39
N GLU A 205 14.26 14.07 0.62
CA GLU A 205 15.49 13.71 1.34
C GLU A 205 16.46 12.99 0.39
N LEU A 206 15.94 12.04 -0.39
CA LEU A 206 16.72 11.28 -1.36
C LEU A 206 17.25 12.17 -2.49
N ALA A 207 16.45 13.13 -2.95
CA ALA A 207 16.89 14.07 -3.99
C ALA A 207 18.12 14.88 -3.54
N GLU A 208 18.09 15.45 -2.33
CA GLU A 208 19.25 16.19 -1.80
C GLU A 208 20.48 15.28 -1.65
N GLN A 209 20.29 14.02 -1.24
CA GLN A 209 21.38 13.05 -1.14
C GLN A 209 21.99 12.74 -2.53
N ILE A 210 21.15 12.50 -3.55
CA ILE A 210 21.61 12.22 -4.91
C ILE A 210 22.31 13.43 -5.51
N GLU A 211 21.78 14.65 -5.35
CA GLU A 211 22.41 15.87 -5.86
C GLU A 211 23.79 16.15 -5.22
N LYS A 212 23.95 15.78 -3.94
CA LYS A 212 25.26 15.89 -3.26
C LYS A 212 26.28 14.86 -3.70
N GLU A 213 25.84 13.66 -4.06
CA GLU A 213 26.71 12.55 -4.45
C GLU A 213 26.96 12.48 -5.96
N THR A 214 26.16 13.19 -6.76
CA THR A 214 26.23 13.22 -8.22
C THR A 214 26.07 14.65 -8.72
N ASP A 215 26.63 14.98 -9.87
CA ASP A 215 26.40 16.29 -10.53
C ASP A 215 25.09 16.32 -11.34
N LYS A 216 24.08 15.55 -10.92
CA LYS A 216 22.81 15.43 -11.64
C LYS A 216 21.72 16.24 -10.98
N GLU A 217 20.99 16.98 -11.80
CA GLU A 217 19.75 17.63 -11.38
C GLU A 217 18.66 16.59 -11.11
N VAL A 218 17.98 16.68 -9.95
CA VAL A 218 16.91 15.77 -9.57
C VAL A 218 15.54 16.44 -9.69
N ARG A 219 14.58 15.73 -10.21
CA ARG A 219 13.17 16.14 -10.28
C ARG A 219 12.31 15.14 -9.52
N ILE A 220 11.34 15.66 -8.76
CA ILE A 220 10.47 14.86 -7.88
C ILE A 220 9.04 14.95 -8.39
N THR A 221 8.37 13.81 -8.39
CA THR A 221 6.93 13.70 -8.61
C THR A 221 6.32 12.89 -7.48
N VAL A 222 5.36 13.48 -6.77
CA VAL A 222 4.61 12.81 -5.71
C VAL A 222 3.15 12.79 -6.09
N PRO A 223 2.65 11.74 -6.77
CA PRO A 223 1.25 11.64 -7.16
C PRO A 223 0.30 11.63 -5.95
N GLY A 224 0.75 11.14 -4.80
CA GLY A 224 0.02 11.19 -3.54
C GLY A 224 -1.39 10.59 -3.67
N HIS A 225 -2.41 11.31 -3.21
CA HIS A 225 -3.80 10.83 -3.17
C HIS A 225 -4.44 10.59 -4.54
N THR A 226 -3.84 11.02 -5.66
CA THR A 226 -4.35 10.64 -7.00
C THR A 226 -4.34 9.13 -7.21
N GLN A 227 -3.42 8.40 -6.56
CA GLN A 227 -3.36 6.94 -6.56
C GLN A 227 -4.56 6.26 -5.87
N ARG A 228 -5.36 7.02 -5.11
CA ARG A 228 -6.58 6.55 -4.44
C ARG A 228 -7.85 6.93 -5.19
N GLY A 229 -7.74 7.68 -6.27
CA GLY A 229 -8.84 8.23 -7.04
C GLY A 229 -9.11 7.47 -8.33
N GLY A 230 -9.99 8.06 -9.13
CA GLY A 230 -10.30 7.55 -10.46
C GLY A 230 -11.27 6.36 -10.47
N THR A 231 -11.39 5.80 -11.65
CA THR A 231 -12.27 4.65 -11.95
C THR A 231 -11.53 3.35 -11.65
N PRO A 232 -12.13 2.40 -10.91
CA PRO A 232 -11.50 1.09 -10.66
C PRO A 232 -11.24 0.35 -11.97
N CYS A 233 -10.09 -0.30 -12.08
CA CYS A 233 -9.77 -1.15 -13.21
C CYS A 233 -10.67 -2.41 -13.26
N ALA A 234 -10.72 -3.08 -14.41
CA ALA A 234 -11.56 -4.25 -14.62
C ALA A 234 -11.25 -5.37 -13.61
N TYR A 235 -9.98 -5.57 -13.28
CA TYR A 235 -9.55 -6.59 -12.32
C TYR A 235 -10.19 -6.35 -10.95
N ASP A 236 -10.08 -5.14 -10.40
CA ASP A 236 -10.63 -4.81 -9.08
C ASP A 236 -12.16 -4.93 -9.04
N ARG A 237 -12.86 -4.59 -10.12
CA ARG A 237 -14.32 -4.74 -10.22
C ARG A 237 -14.74 -6.21 -10.17
N VAL A 238 -14.06 -7.09 -10.92
CA VAL A 238 -14.31 -8.54 -10.92
C VAL A 238 -13.97 -9.12 -9.54
N PHE A 239 -12.82 -8.76 -9.00
CA PHE A 239 -12.38 -9.23 -7.69
C PHE A 239 -13.35 -8.80 -6.57
N ALA A 240 -13.74 -7.53 -6.52
CA ALA A 240 -14.72 -7.04 -5.54
C ALA A 240 -16.07 -7.77 -5.65
N THR A 241 -16.51 -8.10 -6.88
CA THR A 241 -17.73 -8.90 -7.11
C THR A 241 -17.58 -10.31 -6.52
N ARG A 242 -16.46 -10.98 -6.77
CA ARG A 242 -16.19 -12.34 -6.25
C ARG A 242 -16.17 -12.39 -4.72
N VAL A 243 -15.41 -11.48 -4.08
CA VAL A 243 -15.33 -11.45 -2.61
C VAL A 243 -16.65 -11.02 -1.97
N GLY A 244 -17.41 -10.14 -2.63
CA GLY A 244 -18.74 -9.76 -2.18
C GLY A 244 -19.75 -10.93 -2.23
N ALA A 245 -19.73 -11.71 -3.31
CA ALA A 245 -20.57 -12.91 -3.44
C ALA A 245 -20.22 -13.95 -2.38
N LYS A 246 -18.92 -14.18 -2.13
CA LYS A 246 -18.47 -15.11 -1.08
C LYS A 246 -18.84 -14.63 0.33
N ALA A 247 -18.79 -13.32 0.58
CA ALA A 247 -19.23 -12.75 1.85
C ALA A 247 -20.73 -13.00 2.09
N ALA A 248 -21.57 -12.82 1.06
CA ALA A 248 -23.00 -13.12 1.14
C ALA A 248 -23.26 -14.61 1.41
N GLU A 249 -22.50 -15.52 0.78
CA GLU A 249 -22.56 -16.96 1.04
C GLU A 249 -22.25 -17.28 2.52
N LEU A 250 -21.17 -16.69 3.06
CA LEU A 250 -20.81 -16.90 4.47
C LEU A 250 -21.94 -16.43 5.42
N ILE A 251 -22.54 -15.29 5.13
CA ILE A 251 -23.64 -14.74 5.95
C ILE A 251 -24.86 -15.65 5.89
N LEU A 252 -25.25 -16.13 4.70
CA LEU A 252 -26.38 -17.05 4.53
C LEU A 252 -26.18 -18.38 5.26
N ASN A 253 -24.92 -18.81 5.41
CA ASN A 253 -24.55 -20.02 6.14
C ASN A 253 -24.27 -19.76 7.63
N GLU A 254 -24.49 -18.52 8.12
CA GLU A 254 -24.18 -18.11 9.51
C GLU A 254 -22.70 -18.31 9.89
N GLU A 255 -21.79 -18.22 8.90
CA GLU A 255 -20.36 -18.34 9.09
C GLU A 255 -19.71 -16.98 9.32
N TYR A 256 -19.50 -16.59 10.56
CA TYR A 256 -18.96 -15.29 10.95
C TYR A 256 -17.51 -15.37 11.48
N GLY A 257 -16.88 -14.23 11.64
CA GLY A 257 -15.51 -14.14 12.18
C GLY A 257 -14.40 -14.35 11.14
N TYR A 258 -14.72 -14.21 9.86
CA TYR A 258 -13.80 -14.46 8.77
C TYR A 258 -13.56 -13.22 7.90
N MET A 259 -12.34 -13.16 7.32
CA MET A 259 -12.05 -12.35 6.14
C MET A 259 -12.28 -13.21 4.91
N VAL A 260 -13.00 -12.70 3.92
CA VAL A 260 -12.98 -13.28 2.58
C VAL A 260 -11.66 -12.92 1.91
N ALA A 261 -10.91 -13.89 1.49
CA ALA A 261 -9.59 -13.73 0.90
C ALA A 261 -9.54 -14.34 -0.51
N MET A 262 -8.51 -13.98 -1.28
CA MET A 262 -8.12 -14.65 -2.52
C MET A 262 -6.86 -15.48 -2.25
N ARG A 263 -6.87 -16.74 -2.59
CA ARG A 263 -5.69 -17.62 -2.54
C ARG A 263 -5.67 -18.51 -3.78
N ASN A 264 -4.57 -18.48 -4.52
CA ASN A 264 -4.39 -19.28 -5.74
C ASN A 264 -5.56 -19.14 -6.75
N GLY A 265 -6.08 -17.92 -6.90
CA GLY A 265 -7.18 -17.64 -7.83
C GLY A 265 -8.59 -17.95 -7.29
N GLU A 266 -8.71 -18.54 -6.09
CA GLU A 266 -9.99 -18.90 -5.47
C GLU A 266 -10.33 -18.01 -4.26
N THR A 267 -11.63 -17.78 -4.06
CA THR A 267 -12.12 -17.09 -2.86
C THR A 267 -12.23 -18.07 -1.70
N VAL A 268 -11.54 -17.75 -0.61
CA VAL A 268 -11.51 -18.56 0.61
C VAL A 268 -11.88 -17.73 1.84
N LYS A 269 -12.24 -18.40 2.96
CA LYS A 269 -12.39 -17.74 4.26
C LYS A 269 -11.13 -17.91 5.09
N VAL A 270 -10.69 -16.84 5.77
CA VAL A 270 -9.53 -16.83 6.67
C VAL A 270 -9.99 -16.29 8.02
N PRO A 271 -9.72 -16.98 9.15
CA PRO A 271 -10.10 -16.49 10.48
C PRO A 271 -9.51 -15.08 10.74
N LEU A 272 -10.33 -14.17 11.29
CA LEU A 272 -9.91 -12.80 11.57
C LEU A 272 -8.74 -12.69 12.54
N GLU A 273 -8.64 -13.61 13.49
CA GLU A 273 -7.51 -13.71 14.43
C GLU A 273 -6.17 -14.00 13.76
N GLU A 274 -6.20 -14.68 12.62
CA GLU A 274 -4.99 -14.91 11.82
C GLU A 274 -4.55 -13.69 11.02
N VAL A 275 -5.48 -12.82 10.67
CA VAL A 275 -5.27 -11.63 9.83
C VAL A 275 -4.94 -10.40 10.67
N ALA A 276 -5.65 -10.20 11.78
CA ALA A 276 -5.61 -8.98 12.57
C ALA A 276 -4.20 -8.67 13.08
N GLY A 277 -3.66 -7.54 12.63
CA GLY A 277 -2.37 -7.05 13.10
C GLY A 277 -1.13 -7.61 12.40
N LYS A 278 -1.29 -8.55 11.48
CA LYS A 278 -0.20 -9.06 10.66
C LYS A 278 -0.14 -8.27 9.35
N LEU A 279 1.07 -8.01 8.88
CA LEU A 279 1.32 -7.37 7.59
C LEU A 279 1.91 -8.39 6.61
N LYS A 280 1.50 -8.30 5.36
CA LYS A 280 2.10 -9.01 4.24
C LYS A 280 3.14 -8.10 3.61
N TYR A 281 4.39 -8.34 3.93
CA TYR A 281 5.54 -7.66 3.33
C TYR A 281 5.89 -8.25 1.97
N VAL A 282 6.58 -7.47 1.15
CA VAL A 282 7.26 -8.00 -0.04
C VAL A 282 8.41 -8.89 0.44
N ASP A 283 8.48 -10.14 -0.03
CA ASP A 283 9.64 -10.98 0.21
C ASP A 283 10.79 -10.53 -0.70
N PRO A 284 11.93 -10.05 -0.13
CA PRO A 284 13.10 -9.64 -0.91
C PRO A 284 13.67 -10.74 -1.82
N ASN A 285 13.33 -12.01 -1.53
CA ASN A 285 13.78 -13.17 -2.30
C ASN A 285 12.71 -13.71 -3.27
N CYS A 286 11.59 -13.03 -3.45
CA CYS A 286 10.54 -13.49 -4.37
C CYS A 286 11.01 -13.48 -5.84
N GLY A 287 10.34 -14.29 -6.66
CA GLY A 287 10.64 -14.42 -8.09
C GLY A 287 10.64 -13.09 -8.82
N LEU A 288 9.64 -12.23 -8.55
CA LEU A 288 9.48 -10.94 -9.21
C LEU A 288 10.69 -10.00 -8.99
N ILE A 289 11.28 -9.96 -7.78
CA ILE A 289 12.48 -9.18 -7.50
C ILE A 289 13.69 -9.77 -8.23
N LYS A 290 13.85 -11.09 -8.23
CA LYS A 290 14.94 -11.77 -8.94
C LYS A 290 14.86 -11.50 -10.45
N GLU A 291 13.68 -11.61 -11.02
CA GLU A 291 13.42 -11.30 -12.43
C GLU A 291 13.70 -9.84 -12.76
N ALA A 292 13.27 -8.90 -11.92
CA ALA A 292 13.57 -7.49 -12.07
C ALA A 292 15.09 -7.20 -12.07
N ARG A 293 15.83 -7.82 -11.14
CA ARG A 293 17.31 -7.73 -11.13
C ARG A 293 17.94 -8.29 -12.40
N THR A 294 17.42 -9.40 -12.92
CA THR A 294 17.92 -10.04 -14.15
C THR A 294 17.83 -9.11 -15.36
N ILE A 295 16.82 -8.27 -15.44
CA ILE A 295 16.65 -7.28 -16.51
C ILE A 295 17.37 -5.93 -16.22
N GLY A 296 18.12 -5.85 -15.12
CA GLY A 296 18.97 -4.72 -14.79
C GLY A 296 18.33 -3.65 -13.88
N ILE A 297 17.17 -3.91 -13.29
CA ILE A 297 16.56 -3.02 -12.29
C ILE A 297 17.31 -3.16 -10.97
N SER A 298 17.77 -2.04 -10.40
CA SER A 298 18.43 -2.01 -9.10
C SER A 298 17.41 -1.75 -7.97
N PHE A 299 17.67 -2.33 -6.81
CA PHE A 299 16.93 -2.02 -5.59
C PHE A 299 17.72 -1.14 -4.61
N GLY A 300 18.85 -0.58 -5.08
CA GLY A 300 19.65 0.35 -4.30
C GLY A 300 20.42 -0.29 -3.14
N ASP A 301 20.56 -1.59 -3.10
CA ASP A 301 21.17 -2.34 -1.99
C ASP A 301 22.56 -2.93 -2.32
N GLU A 302 22.90 -3.07 -3.59
CA GLU A 302 24.18 -3.61 -4.05
C GLU A 302 25.13 -2.49 -4.49
N VAL A 303 26.31 -2.40 -3.86
CA VAL A 303 27.35 -1.39 -4.13
C VAL A 303 28.35 -1.89 -5.17
#